data_dd23c5259d403e5f4b8c6b4aa66f729f
#
_entry.id   dd23c5259d403e5f4b8c6b4aa66f729f
#
_cell.length_a   1.000
_cell.length_b   1.000
_cell.length_c   1.000
_cell.angle_alpha   90.00
_cell.angle_beta   90.00
_cell.angle_gamma   90.00
#
_symmetry.space_group_name_H-M   'P 1'
#
loop_
_entity.id
_entity.type
_entity.pdbx_description
1 polymer ?
#
loop_
_entity_poly.entity_id
_entity_poly.type
_entity_poly.pdbx_seq_one_letter_code
_entity_poly.pdbx_strand_id
1 'polypeptide(L)'
;PFELTNPFELTNPLRDSNIILLFLPCMKIWASIYSNKQQALADLVQDLDEHFIDFFHVDCNDDPSVFRDIQAIYERSSTPVDLHIISPTPQRYFSLLEKTPVSQVSFQLEQFDGFVELPENLPARLGIALMNGTPVEAFAPYAGQCSFVLLMTTTPGQSGGIFNKDTFRKIRQFRRLFPTHQIQVDGGVNAEVSFILRNLGVDCAVVGSFLFQNKSVGPALLHLKKEMVASHYAIKDFMIELPELPILDIKNLTFENALLTIDKYEMAFVLIVDNGKLIGIISNADVRKGLIRNFKNLNKINAFELINSKPIVIQENNTIHELLQLIKSIKFPLQYIPVVNAAGKLTGALTFTQMIKAES
;
A
#
# COMPACT_ATOMS: atom_id res chain seq x y z
N PRO A 1 46.82 44.70 -21.68
CA PRO A 1 46.11 43.55 -22.13
C PRO A 1 45.29 42.97 -20.97
N PHE A 2 44.00 43.20 -21.02
CA PHE A 2 43.06 42.68 -20.07
C PHE A 2 42.64 41.29 -20.55
N GLU A 3 43.02 40.25 -19.83
CA GLU A 3 42.48 38.89 -20.02
C GLU A 3 41.03 38.87 -19.53
N LEU A 4 40.13 38.63 -20.45
CA LEU A 4 38.71 38.33 -20.18
C LEU A 4 38.62 36.94 -19.63
N THR A 5 38.49 36.81 -18.32
CA THR A 5 38.07 35.53 -17.67
C THR A 5 36.62 35.26 -18.03
N ASN A 6 36.38 34.09 -18.57
CA ASN A 6 35.08 33.55 -19.00
C ASN A 6 34.14 33.33 -17.77
N PRO A 7 32.98 34.00 -17.62
CA PRO A 7 32.14 33.88 -16.42
C PRO A 7 31.14 32.73 -16.47
N PHE A 8 31.34 31.72 -17.33
CA PHE A 8 30.44 30.56 -17.46
C PHE A 8 31.13 29.22 -17.26
N GLU A 9 31.98 29.10 -16.24
CA GLU A 9 32.19 27.79 -15.65
C GLU A 9 31.01 27.49 -14.73
N LEU A 10 29.94 26.96 -15.33
CA LEU A 10 28.89 26.25 -14.61
C LEU A 10 29.51 24.99 -14.02
N THR A 11 29.96 25.08 -12.79
CA THR A 11 30.18 23.92 -11.93
C THR A 11 28.87 23.17 -11.89
N ASN A 12 28.86 21.98 -12.44
CA ASN A 12 27.72 21.11 -12.52
C ASN A 12 27.37 20.61 -11.10
N PRO A 13 26.32 21.14 -10.41
CA PRO A 13 25.97 20.75 -9.05
C PRO A 13 25.27 19.38 -8.97
N LEU A 14 25.26 18.62 -10.08
CA LEU A 14 24.60 17.32 -10.16
C LEU A 14 25.52 16.13 -9.87
N ARG A 15 26.78 16.36 -9.44
CA ARG A 15 27.70 15.27 -9.07
C ARG A 15 27.62 14.83 -7.61
N ASP A 16 26.95 15.61 -6.73
CA ASP A 16 26.81 15.30 -5.30
C ASP A 16 25.36 15.20 -4.82
N SER A 17 24.40 15.02 -5.71
CA SER A 17 23.11 14.49 -5.29
C SER A 17 23.34 13.02 -4.94
N ASN A 18 23.72 12.79 -3.68
CA ASN A 18 23.35 11.56 -2.99
C ASN A 18 21.83 11.46 -3.14
N ILE A 19 21.40 10.76 -4.18
CA ILE A 19 20.08 10.19 -4.22
C ILE A 19 20.09 9.25 -3.03
N ILE A 20 19.61 9.73 -1.88
CA ILE A 20 19.19 8.87 -0.79
C ILE A 20 18.08 8.06 -1.43
N LEU A 21 18.42 6.87 -1.96
CA LEU A 21 17.47 5.81 -2.20
C LEU A 21 16.84 5.56 -0.82
N LEU A 22 15.71 6.21 -0.57
CA LEU A 22 14.84 5.82 0.52
C LEU A 22 14.34 4.44 0.12
N PHE A 23 15.04 3.40 0.58
CA PHE A 23 14.54 2.05 0.62
C PHE A 23 13.23 2.13 1.40
N LEU A 24 12.10 2.18 0.70
CA LEU A 24 10.86 1.86 1.38
C LEU A 24 11.00 0.41 1.82
N PRO A 25 10.80 0.11 3.11
CA PRO A 25 10.93 -1.25 3.60
C PRO A 25 9.99 -2.13 2.77
N CYS A 26 10.51 -3.24 2.25
CA CYS A 26 9.70 -4.28 1.62
C CYS A 26 8.55 -4.64 2.57
N MET A 27 7.34 -4.82 2.05
CA MET A 27 6.19 -5.24 2.86
C MET A 27 6.56 -6.46 3.69
N LYS A 28 6.40 -6.35 5.00
CA LYS A 28 6.72 -7.43 5.95
C LYS A 28 5.64 -8.51 5.93
N ILE A 29 6.06 -9.75 6.12
CA ILE A 29 5.15 -10.90 6.23
C ILE A 29 5.14 -11.37 7.68
N TRP A 30 3.97 -11.38 8.29
CA TRP A 30 3.73 -11.82 9.65
C TRP A 30 2.99 -13.15 9.68
N ALA A 31 3.40 -14.06 10.53
CA ALA A 31 2.76 -15.37 10.64
C ALA A 31 1.65 -15.34 11.69
N SER A 32 0.40 -15.58 11.29
CA SER A 32 -0.71 -15.86 12.22
C SER A 32 -0.52 -17.24 12.83
N ILE A 33 0.00 -17.30 14.05
CA ILE A 33 0.44 -18.56 14.68
C ILE A 33 -0.70 -19.56 14.93
N TYR A 34 -1.90 -19.07 15.24
CA TYR A 34 -3.06 -19.93 15.49
C TYR A 34 -3.71 -20.51 14.21
N SER A 35 -3.19 -20.13 13.05
CA SER A 35 -3.61 -20.74 11.78
C SER A 35 -3.04 -22.14 11.55
N ASN A 36 -1.98 -22.53 12.26
CA ASN A 36 -1.45 -23.88 12.26
C ASN A 36 -1.96 -24.65 13.50
N LYS A 37 -2.92 -25.56 13.29
CA LYS A 37 -3.49 -26.38 14.36
C LYS A 37 -2.84 -27.78 14.48
N GLN A 38 -1.87 -28.08 13.64
CA GLN A 38 -1.26 -29.41 13.53
C GLN A 38 0.07 -29.53 14.28
N GLN A 39 0.72 -28.41 14.52
CA GLN A 39 2.04 -28.31 15.13
C GLN A 39 1.93 -27.76 16.56
N ALA A 40 2.77 -28.25 17.49
CA ALA A 40 2.90 -27.60 18.80
C ALA A 40 3.50 -26.21 18.64
N LEU A 41 3.10 -25.27 19.50
CA LEU A 41 3.55 -23.87 19.44
C LEU A 41 5.09 -23.75 19.40
N ALA A 42 5.78 -24.57 20.21
CA ALA A 42 7.25 -24.53 20.28
C ALA A 42 7.91 -24.88 18.93
N ASP A 43 7.43 -25.94 18.28
CA ASP A 43 7.97 -26.42 17.00
C ASP A 43 7.62 -25.42 15.87
N LEU A 44 6.42 -24.84 15.93
CA LEU A 44 5.98 -23.81 14.98
C LEU A 44 6.84 -22.55 15.07
N VAL A 45 7.12 -22.07 16.28
CA VAL A 45 7.96 -20.88 16.51
C VAL A 45 9.36 -21.13 15.96
N GLN A 46 9.94 -22.30 16.21
CA GLN A 46 11.25 -22.65 15.69
C GLN A 46 11.28 -22.70 14.16
N ASP A 47 10.29 -23.33 13.50
CA ASP A 47 10.20 -23.42 12.05
C ASP A 47 10.08 -22.02 11.40
N LEU A 48 9.27 -21.15 11.99
CA LEU A 48 9.11 -19.77 11.51
C LEU A 48 10.37 -18.91 11.68
N ASP A 49 11.09 -19.07 12.79
CA ASP A 49 12.37 -18.39 13.06
C ASP A 49 13.47 -18.82 12.09
N GLU A 50 13.59 -20.12 11.81
CA GLU A 50 14.54 -20.66 10.84
C GLU A 50 14.30 -20.07 9.41
N HIS A 51 13.08 -19.60 9.13
CA HIS A 51 12.71 -18.97 7.86
C HIS A 51 12.69 -17.44 7.92
N PHE A 52 13.18 -16.84 9.01
CA PHE A 52 13.27 -15.37 9.19
C PHE A 52 11.95 -14.65 8.99
N ILE A 53 10.89 -15.12 9.66
CA ILE A 53 9.61 -14.41 9.67
C ILE A 53 9.77 -13.04 10.36
N ASP A 54 9.10 -12.01 9.85
CA ASP A 54 9.28 -10.65 10.37
C ASP A 54 8.64 -10.45 11.76
N PHE A 55 7.46 -11.08 12.01
CA PHE A 55 6.70 -11.02 13.25
C PHE A 55 5.83 -12.27 13.45
N PHE A 56 5.54 -12.59 14.71
CA PHE A 56 4.44 -13.48 15.07
C PHE A 56 3.18 -12.67 15.32
N HIS A 57 2.09 -13.03 14.67
CA HIS A 57 0.77 -12.43 14.90
C HIS A 57 -0.05 -13.35 15.79
N VAL A 58 -0.58 -12.78 16.88
CA VAL A 58 -1.34 -13.48 17.91
C VAL A 58 -2.72 -12.84 18.02
N ASP A 59 -3.79 -13.60 17.80
CA ASP A 59 -5.17 -13.16 18.00
C ASP A 59 -5.63 -13.45 19.44
N CYS A 60 -5.98 -12.42 20.18
CA CYS A 60 -6.64 -12.53 21.48
C CYS A 60 -8.17 -12.39 21.28
N ASN A 61 -8.84 -13.52 21.14
CA ASN A 61 -10.30 -13.61 21.04
C ASN A 61 -10.95 -13.55 22.42
N ASP A 62 -10.78 -12.46 23.12
CA ASP A 62 -11.24 -12.22 24.49
C ASP A 62 -10.75 -13.26 25.53
N ASP A 63 -9.63 -13.93 25.22
CA ASP A 63 -8.99 -14.95 26.07
C ASP A 63 -7.62 -14.49 26.56
N PRO A 64 -7.43 -14.19 27.87
CA PRO A 64 -6.15 -13.76 28.43
C PRO A 64 -5.08 -14.88 28.44
N SER A 65 -5.43 -16.14 28.15
CA SER A 65 -4.45 -17.23 28.11
C SER A 65 -3.37 -17.02 27.05
N VAL A 66 -3.64 -16.26 25.99
CA VAL A 66 -2.69 -15.92 24.92
C VAL A 66 -1.41 -15.23 25.44
N PHE A 67 -1.48 -14.55 26.58
CA PHE A 67 -0.30 -13.94 27.22
C PHE A 67 0.71 -14.98 27.71
N ARG A 68 0.27 -16.20 28.05
CA ARG A 68 1.17 -17.34 28.35
C ARG A 68 1.83 -17.85 27.09
N ASP A 69 1.10 -17.89 25.97
CA ASP A 69 1.67 -18.29 24.68
C ASP A 69 2.73 -17.28 24.23
N ILE A 70 2.48 -15.97 24.41
CA ILE A 70 3.47 -14.91 24.12
C ILE A 70 4.73 -15.09 24.96
N GLN A 71 4.61 -15.39 26.26
CA GLN A 71 5.76 -15.70 27.11
C GLN A 71 6.53 -16.92 26.61
N ALA A 72 5.81 -18.00 26.25
CA ALA A 72 6.43 -19.21 25.70
C ALA A 72 7.13 -18.97 24.35
N ILE A 73 6.63 -18.05 23.54
CA ILE A 73 7.28 -17.60 22.30
C ILE A 73 8.61 -16.92 22.64
N TYR A 74 8.63 -15.95 23.55
CA TYR A 74 9.85 -15.22 23.90
C TYR A 74 10.89 -16.03 24.69
N GLU A 75 10.51 -17.15 25.27
CA GLU A 75 11.47 -18.12 25.81
C GLU A 75 12.30 -18.81 24.71
N ARG A 76 11.86 -18.79 23.46
CA ARG A 76 12.45 -19.52 22.33
C ARG A 76 12.93 -18.66 21.18
N SER A 77 12.35 -17.48 21.03
CA SER A 77 12.55 -16.59 19.89
C SER A 77 12.68 -15.14 20.33
N SER A 78 13.52 -14.38 19.62
CA SER A 78 13.60 -12.92 19.72
C SER A 78 12.74 -12.20 18.68
N THR A 79 12.06 -12.94 17.79
CA THR A 79 11.16 -12.37 16.78
C THR A 79 10.01 -11.64 17.48
N PRO A 80 9.73 -10.39 17.09
CA PRO A 80 8.74 -9.57 17.76
C PRO A 80 7.32 -10.10 17.59
N VAL A 81 6.47 -9.83 18.59
CA VAL A 81 5.05 -10.20 18.59
C VAL A 81 4.18 -8.97 18.31
N ASP A 82 3.22 -9.16 17.40
CA ASP A 82 2.06 -8.33 17.16
C ASP A 82 0.84 -8.99 17.80
N LEU A 83 0.13 -8.26 18.65
CA LEU A 83 -1.06 -8.76 19.35
C LEU A 83 -2.31 -8.06 18.84
N HIS A 84 -3.29 -8.83 18.39
CA HIS A 84 -4.60 -8.31 17.99
C HIS A 84 -5.64 -8.65 19.06
N ILE A 85 -6.17 -7.64 19.75
CA ILE A 85 -7.17 -7.80 20.81
C ILE A 85 -8.57 -7.60 20.23
N ILE A 86 -9.36 -8.67 20.28
CA ILE A 86 -10.74 -8.76 19.84
C ILE A 86 -11.61 -8.94 21.09
N SER A 87 -12.01 -7.84 21.70
CA SER A 87 -12.72 -7.84 23.00
C SER A 87 -13.68 -6.67 23.11
N PRO A 88 -14.87 -6.84 23.71
CA PRO A 88 -15.78 -5.72 24.01
C PRO A 88 -15.23 -4.79 25.10
N THR A 89 -14.34 -5.28 25.94
CA THR A 89 -13.72 -4.51 27.06
C THR A 89 -12.20 -4.61 27.03
N PRO A 90 -11.51 -4.02 26.03
CA PRO A 90 -10.06 -4.15 25.86
C PRO A 90 -9.25 -3.58 27.02
N GLN A 91 -9.83 -2.69 27.83
CA GLN A 91 -9.19 -2.12 29.03
C GLN A 91 -8.74 -3.18 30.03
N ARG A 92 -9.42 -4.32 30.09
CA ARG A 92 -9.03 -5.44 30.98
C ARG A 92 -7.66 -6.04 30.65
N TYR A 93 -7.14 -5.78 29.45
CA TYR A 93 -5.83 -6.27 29.00
C TYR A 93 -4.69 -5.26 29.24
N PHE A 94 -4.97 -4.01 29.58
CA PHE A 94 -3.93 -2.97 29.69
C PHE A 94 -2.87 -3.33 30.72
N SER A 95 -3.27 -3.83 31.89
CA SER A 95 -2.32 -4.28 32.94
C SER A 95 -1.49 -5.52 32.53
N LEU A 96 -1.99 -6.32 31.61
CA LEU A 96 -1.23 -7.46 31.07
C LEU A 96 -0.23 -6.96 30.00
N LEU A 97 -0.62 -5.99 29.18
CA LEU A 97 0.25 -5.36 28.18
C LEU A 97 1.44 -4.61 28.81
N GLU A 98 1.26 -4.01 29.99
CA GLU A 98 2.35 -3.39 30.73
C GLU A 98 3.42 -4.40 31.20
N LYS A 99 3.02 -5.67 31.40
CA LYS A 99 3.88 -6.72 31.94
C LYS A 99 4.42 -7.66 30.87
N THR A 100 3.82 -7.67 29.68
CA THR A 100 4.18 -8.59 28.61
C THR A 100 4.78 -7.81 27.44
N PRO A 101 6.01 -8.11 27.03
CA PRO A 101 6.72 -7.38 26.00
C PRO A 101 6.15 -7.70 24.60
N VAL A 102 5.13 -6.97 24.16
CA VAL A 102 4.67 -7.00 22.75
C VAL A 102 5.21 -5.79 22.02
N SER A 103 5.60 -5.95 20.76
CA SER A 103 6.14 -4.84 19.95
C SER A 103 5.06 -3.91 19.46
N GLN A 104 3.87 -4.44 19.25
CA GLN A 104 2.69 -3.66 18.90
C GLN A 104 1.40 -4.38 19.28
N VAL A 105 0.34 -3.62 19.42
CA VAL A 105 -1.00 -4.12 19.72
C VAL A 105 -2.04 -3.34 18.92
N SER A 106 -2.98 -4.07 18.31
CA SER A 106 -4.17 -3.52 17.67
C SER A 106 -5.43 -3.93 18.42
N PHE A 107 -6.42 -3.04 18.43
CA PHE A 107 -7.71 -3.25 19.08
C PHE A 107 -8.82 -3.25 18.03
N GLN A 108 -9.69 -4.27 18.04
CA GLN A 108 -10.77 -4.41 17.07
C GLN A 108 -11.89 -3.42 17.39
N LEU A 109 -12.02 -2.37 16.57
CA LEU A 109 -12.93 -1.25 16.83
C LEU A 109 -14.41 -1.70 16.97
N GLU A 110 -14.85 -2.59 16.09
CA GLU A 110 -16.25 -3.03 16.06
C GLU A 110 -16.65 -3.90 17.25
N GLN A 111 -15.69 -4.32 18.05
CA GLN A 111 -15.96 -5.06 19.28
C GLN A 111 -16.13 -4.16 20.49
N PHE A 112 -15.77 -2.86 20.41
CA PHE A 112 -15.85 -1.97 21.56
C PHE A 112 -17.32 -1.77 22.02
N ASP A 113 -17.49 -1.85 23.33
CA ASP A 113 -18.71 -1.41 23.99
C ASP A 113 -18.60 0.10 24.29
N GLY A 114 -18.87 0.91 23.25
CA GLY A 114 -18.73 2.36 23.30
C GLY A 114 -17.31 2.86 22.94
N PHE A 115 -17.01 4.12 23.30
CA PHE A 115 -15.68 4.70 23.08
C PHE A 115 -14.68 4.16 24.11
N VAL A 116 -13.53 3.71 23.61
CA VAL A 116 -12.43 3.21 24.45
C VAL A 116 -11.27 4.20 24.40
N GLU A 117 -10.93 4.77 25.53
CA GLU A 117 -9.70 5.54 25.68
C GLU A 117 -8.51 4.59 25.76
N LEU A 118 -7.55 4.75 24.83
CA LEU A 118 -6.35 3.92 24.79
C LEU A 118 -5.32 4.44 25.80
N PRO A 119 -4.49 3.56 26.39
CA PRO A 119 -3.49 3.94 27.37
C PRO A 119 -2.35 4.73 26.70
N GLU A 120 -1.93 5.83 27.34
CA GLU A 120 -0.90 6.73 26.78
C GLU A 120 0.53 6.15 26.86
N ASN A 121 0.80 5.26 27.81
CA ASN A 121 2.17 4.85 28.19
C ASN A 121 2.42 3.34 28.07
N LEU A 122 1.85 2.67 27.05
CA LEU A 122 2.22 1.28 26.79
C LEU A 122 3.60 1.19 26.11
N PRO A 123 4.42 0.20 26.46
CA PRO A 123 5.71 -0.04 25.79
C PRO A 123 5.55 -0.61 24.38
N ALA A 124 4.34 -0.64 23.82
CA ALA A 124 3.97 -1.18 22.51
C ALA A 124 3.45 -0.07 21.59
N ARG A 125 3.65 -0.23 20.28
CA ARG A 125 3.00 0.62 19.28
C ARG A 125 1.52 0.29 19.23
N LEU A 126 0.67 1.32 19.25
CA LEU A 126 -0.78 1.17 19.22
C LEU A 126 -1.34 1.24 17.80
N GLY A 127 -2.38 0.47 17.54
CA GLY A 127 -3.16 0.47 16.32
C GLY A 127 -4.63 0.16 16.54
N ILE A 128 -5.45 0.49 15.54
CA ILE A 128 -6.86 0.13 15.48
C ILE A 128 -7.08 -0.86 14.34
N ALA A 129 -7.79 -1.93 14.63
CA ALA A 129 -8.24 -2.87 13.61
C ALA A 129 -9.64 -2.49 13.13
N LEU A 130 -9.85 -2.46 11.81
CA LEU A 130 -11.10 -2.09 11.16
C LEU A 130 -11.58 -3.22 10.22
N MET A 131 -12.81 -3.67 10.39
CA MET A 131 -13.44 -4.57 9.42
C MET A 131 -13.65 -3.89 8.06
N ASN A 132 -13.77 -4.68 7.01
CA ASN A 132 -13.92 -4.16 5.65
C ASN A 132 -15.14 -3.22 5.50
N GLY A 133 -16.25 -3.50 6.18
CA GLY A 133 -17.45 -2.66 6.13
C GLY A 133 -17.38 -1.34 6.92
N THR A 134 -16.40 -1.16 7.80
CA THR A 134 -16.26 0.05 8.63
C THR A 134 -15.55 1.14 7.82
N PRO A 135 -16.08 2.36 7.75
CA PRO A 135 -15.42 3.48 7.06
C PRO A 135 -14.03 3.79 7.65
N VAL A 136 -13.09 4.21 6.82
CA VAL A 136 -11.72 4.55 7.26
C VAL A 136 -11.68 5.75 8.21
N GLU A 137 -12.66 6.63 8.13
CA GLU A 137 -12.87 7.80 8.99
C GLU A 137 -13.05 7.41 10.46
N ALA A 138 -13.50 6.19 10.74
CA ALA A 138 -13.63 5.65 12.10
C ALA A 138 -12.27 5.55 12.83
N PHE A 139 -11.16 5.60 12.11
CA PHE A 139 -9.82 5.68 12.68
C PHE A 139 -9.50 7.06 13.27
N ALA A 140 -10.14 8.13 12.79
CA ALA A 140 -9.79 9.51 13.12
C ALA A 140 -9.69 9.82 14.63
N PRO A 141 -10.61 9.35 15.51
CA PRO A 141 -10.50 9.59 16.95
C PRO A 141 -9.22 9.03 17.59
N TYR A 142 -8.61 8.03 16.97
CA TYR A 142 -7.43 7.30 17.46
C TYR A 142 -6.13 7.70 16.76
N ALA A 143 -6.21 8.50 15.69
CA ALA A 143 -5.05 8.82 14.84
C ALA A 143 -3.90 9.51 15.60
N GLY A 144 -4.20 10.26 16.66
CA GLY A 144 -3.17 10.92 17.48
C GLY A 144 -2.37 9.97 18.37
N GLN A 145 -2.93 8.81 18.72
CA GLN A 145 -2.31 7.82 19.61
C GLN A 145 -1.82 6.58 18.86
N CYS A 146 -2.49 6.22 17.75
CA CYS A 146 -2.17 5.04 16.97
C CYS A 146 -1.17 5.36 15.86
N SER A 147 -0.23 4.46 15.63
CA SER A 147 0.77 4.58 14.57
C SER A 147 0.42 3.78 13.30
N PHE A 148 -0.59 2.92 13.38
CA PHE A 148 -1.02 2.06 12.27
C PHE A 148 -2.50 1.69 12.34
N VAL A 149 -3.04 1.26 11.20
CA VAL A 149 -4.32 0.59 11.08
C VAL A 149 -4.10 -0.87 10.68
N LEU A 150 -4.88 -1.79 11.25
CA LEU A 150 -5.01 -3.17 10.77
C LEU A 150 -6.34 -3.31 10.02
N LEU A 151 -6.29 -3.52 8.71
CA LEU A 151 -7.46 -3.71 7.87
C LEU A 151 -7.81 -5.20 7.80
N MET A 152 -8.93 -5.57 8.41
CA MET A 152 -9.45 -6.93 8.38
C MET A 152 -10.18 -7.19 7.07
N THR A 153 -9.75 -8.22 6.34
CA THR A 153 -10.38 -8.63 5.07
C THR A 153 -11.28 -9.86 5.22
N THR A 154 -11.20 -10.51 6.37
CA THR A 154 -12.01 -11.64 6.80
C THR A 154 -12.56 -11.40 8.20
N THR A 155 -13.35 -12.32 8.74
CA THR A 155 -13.82 -12.22 10.12
C THR A 155 -12.61 -12.31 11.08
N PRO A 156 -12.48 -11.36 12.04
CA PRO A 156 -11.40 -11.35 13.01
C PRO A 156 -11.27 -12.67 13.78
N GLY A 157 -10.02 -13.13 14.00
CA GLY A 157 -9.74 -14.35 14.73
C GLY A 157 -10.10 -15.65 13.98
N GLN A 158 -10.47 -15.60 12.70
CA GLN A 158 -10.77 -16.77 11.87
C GLN A 158 -9.72 -16.97 10.78
N SER A 159 -9.20 -18.18 10.65
CA SER A 159 -8.24 -18.57 9.62
C SER A 159 -8.95 -19.16 8.38
N GLY A 160 -8.34 -18.99 7.19
CA GLY A 160 -8.78 -19.68 5.96
C GLY A 160 -9.84 -18.91 5.15
N GLY A 161 -10.09 -17.65 5.44
CA GLY A 161 -11.01 -16.81 4.69
C GLY A 161 -10.50 -16.41 3.29
N ILE A 162 -11.40 -15.96 2.43
CA ILE A 162 -11.09 -15.40 1.11
C ILE A 162 -10.89 -13.91 1.24
N PHE A 163 -9.82 -13.37 0.63
CA PHE A 163 -9.51 -11.94 0.63
C PHE A 163 -10.65 -11.13 0.01
N ASN A 164 -11.12 -10.11 0.73
CA ASN A 164 -12.14 -9.20 0.22
C ASN A 164 -11.49 -8.10 -0.64
N LYS A 165 -11.78 -8.10 -1.94
CA LYS A 165 -11.19 -7.16 -2.91
C LYS A 165 -11.55 -5.68 -2.68
N ASP A 166 -12.65 -5.37 -1.98
CA ASP A 166 -13.00 -3.99 -1.62
C ASP A 166 -11.95 -3.35 -0.71
N THR A 167 -11.14 -4.17 -0.02
CA THR A 167 -10.00 -3.71 0.78
C THR A 167 -8.97 -2.95 -0.06
N PHE A 168 -8.81 -3.24 -1.35
CA PHE A 168 -7.89 -2.49 -2.22
C PHE A 168 -8.27 -1.01 -2.31
N ARG A 169 -9.58 -0.72 -2.44
CA ARG A 169 -10.10 0.65 -2.41
C ARG A 169 -9.93 1.28 -1.02
N LYS A 170 -10.23 0.52 0.04
CA LYS A 170 -10.11 0.97 1.43
C LYS A 170 -8.66 1.36 1.78
N ILE A 171 -7.66 0.61 1.31
CA ILE A 171 -6.23 0.93 1.47
C ILE A 171 -5.93 2.31 0.86
N ARG A 172 -6.37 2.58 -0.39
CA ARG A 172 -6.15 3.87 -1.03
C ARG A 172 -6.83 5.02 -0.29
N GLN A 173 -8.07 4.82 0.16
CA GLN A 173 -8.81 5.80 0.95
C GLN A 173 -8.11 6.11 2.27
N PHE A 174 -7.65 5.07 2.98
CA PHE A 174 -6.92 5.24 4.23
C PHE A 174 -5.61 6.02 4.02
N ARG A 175 -4.81 5.64 3.02
CA ARG A 175 -3.54 6.30 2.70
C ARG A 175 -3.73 7.79 2.40
N ARG A 176 -4.83 8.15 1.72
CA ARG A 176 -5.16 9.56 1.41
C ARG A 176 -5.51 10.36 2.66
N LEU A 177 -6.27 9.79 3.60
CA LEU A 177 -6.70 10.49 4.81
C LEU A 177 -5.64 10.49 5.92
N PHE A 178 -4.82 9.43 5.99
CA PHE A 178 -3.83 9.21 7.03
C PHE A 178 -2.46 8.84 6.41
N PRO A 179 -1.80 9.75 5.68
CA PRO A 179 -0.63 9.43 4.85
C PRO A 179 0.60 8.99 5.64
N THR A 180 0.71 9.36 6.91
CA THR A 180 1.85 9.03 7.78
C THR A 180 1.68 7.74 8.57
N HIS A 181 0.47 7.17 8.59
CA HIS A 181 0.19 5.95 9.34
C HIS A 181 0.50 4.70 8.52
N GLN A 182 0.99 3.67 9.19
CA GLN A 182 1.23 2.38 8.54
C GLN A 182 -0.09 1.65 8.29
N ILE A 183 -0.13 0.91 7.18
CA ILE A 183 -1.25 0.05 6.80
C ILE A 183 -0.81 -1.39 6.93
N GLN A 184 -1.53 -2.13 7.73
CA GLN A 184 -1.40 -3.58 7.91
C GLN A 184 -2.68 -4.24 7.42
N VAL A 185 -2.58 -5.45 6.90
CA VAL A 185 -3.71 -6.19 6.33
C VAL A 185 -3.74 -7.60 6.88
N ASP A 186 -4.89 -8.05 7.35
CA ASP A 186 -5.09 -9.42 7.83
C ASP A 186 -6.31 -10.09 7.18
N GLY A 187 -6.10 -11.34 6.77
CA GLY A 187 -7.13 -12.23 6.22
C GLY A 187 -6.95 -12.53 4.72
N GLY A 188 -6.97 -13.82 4.37
CA GLY A 188 -6.99 -14.30 3.00
C GLY A 188 -5.78 -13.94 2.12
N VAL A 189 -4.65 -13.52 2.72
CA VAL A 189 -3.45 -13.14 1.97
C VAL A 189 -2.77 -14.38 1.41
N ASN A 190 -2.58 -14.39 0.09
CA ASN A 190 -1.86 -15.38 -0.68
C ASN A 190 -0.82 -14.69 -1.59
N ALA A 191 -0.13 -15.43 -2.44
CA ALA A 191 0.90 -14.88 -3.30
C ALA A 191 0.39 -13.76 -4.22
N GLU A 192 -0.79 -13.93 -4.82
CA GLU A 192 -1.41 -12.94 -5.71
C GLU A 192 -1.80 -11.67 -4.96
N VAL A 193 -2.49 -11.83 -3.84
CA VAL A 193 -2.89 -10.71 -2.96
C VAL A 193 -1.66 -9.98 -2.44
N SER A 194 -0.63 -10.71 -1.98
CA SER A 194 0.63 -10.14 -1.51
C SER A 194 1.28 -9.22 -2.55
N PHE A 195 1.30 -9.64 -3.81
CA PHE A 195 1.80 -8.80 -4.90
C PHE A 195 1.01 -7.48 -5.01
N ILE A 196 -0.32 -7.54 -5.00
CA ILE A 196 -1.17 -6.34 -5.11
C ILE A 196 -0.98 -5.42 -3.89
N LEU A 197 -0.94 -5.98 -2.67
CA LEU A 197 -0.76 -5.23 -1.43
C LEU A 197 0.56 -4.45 -1.42
N ARG A 198 1.67 -5.08 -1.86
CA ARG A 198 2.97 -4.40 -2.01
C ARG A 198 2.86 -3.20 -2.94
N ASN A 199 2.17 -3.36 -4.07
CA ASN A 199 2.00 -2.28 -5.05
C ASN A 199 1.06 -1.16 -4.57
N LEU A 200 0.16 -1.45 -3.63
CA LEU A 200 -0.67 -0.46 -2.95
C LEU A 200 0.05 0.21 -1.75
N GLY A 201 1.30 -0.17 -1.47
CA GLY A 201 2.10 0.40 -0.38
C GLY A 201 1.63 -0.02 1.00
N VAL A 202 1.15 -1.26 1.13
CA VAL A 202 0.89 -1.87 2.43
C VAL A 202 2.21 -2.18 3.11
N ASP A 203 2.31 -1.86 4.39
CA ASP A 203 3.55 -2.01 5.15
C ASP A 203 3.74 -3.45 5.67
N CYS A 204 2.63 -4.12 6.03
CA CYS A 204 2.66 -5.47 6.60
C CYS A 204 1.44 -6.28 6.16
N ALA A 205 1.64 -7.58 5.94
CA ALA A 205 0.56 -8.53 5.69
C ALA A 205 0.64 -9.70 6.67
N VAL A 206 -0.47 -9.95 7.38
CA VAL A 206 -0.65 -11.12 8.23
C VAL A 206 -1.07 -12.29 7.35
N VAL A 207 -0.34 -13.39 7.43
CA VAL A 207 -0.54 -14.58 6.62
C VAL A 207 -0.69 -15.80 7.52
N GLY A 208 -1.82 -16.45 7.42
CA GLY A 208 -2.13 -17.67 8.17
C GLY A 208 -2.05 -18.91 7.29
N SER A 209 -3.20 -19.41 6.86
CA SER A 209 -3.35 -20.68 6.16
C SER A 209 -2.42 -20.85 4.95
N PHE A 210 -2.13 -19.80 4.19
CA PHE A 210 -1.24 -19.89 3.03
C PHE A 210 0.19 -20.27 3.40
N LEU A 211 0.71 -19.85 4.57
CA LEU A 211 2.03 -20.28 5.04
C LEU A 211 2.09 -21.76 5.34
N PHE A 212 0.99 -22.33 5.87
CA PHE A 212 0.96 -23.68 6.44
C PHE A 212 0.31 -24.74 5.51
N GLN A 213 -0.27 -24.34 4.39
CA GLN A 213 -0.83 -25.25 3.38
C GLN A 213 0.24 -26.02 2.60
N ASN A 214 1.48 -25.51 2.57
CA ASN A 214 2.61 -26.12 1.91
C ASN A 214 3.39 -27.03 2.90
N LYS A 215 4.16 -27.97 2.37
CA LYS A 215 5.00 -28.87 3.19
C LYS A 215 6.07 -28.15 4.02
N SER A 216 6.35 -26.87 3.73
CA SER A 216 7.34 -26.05 4.42
C SER A 216 7.01 -24.57 4.24
N VAL A 217 7.35 -23.77 5.24
CA VAL A 217 7.15 -22.30 5.28
C VAL A 217 7.99 -21.59 4.20
N GLY A 218 9.21 -22.05 3.94
CA GLY A 218 10.14 -21.40 3.00
C GLY A 218 9.59 -21.19 1.58
N PRO A 219 9.08 -22.23 0.89
CA PRO A 219 8.42 -22.06 -0.41
C PRO A 219 7.23 -21.10 -0.38
N ALA A 220 6.41 -21.11 0.69
CA ALA A 220 5.30 -20.18 0.83
C ALA A 220 5.79 -18.72 0.92
N LEU A 221 6.81 -18.44 1.72
CA LEU A 221 7.45 -17.13 1.82
C LEU A 221 8.03 -16.67 0.49
N LEU A 222 8.70 -17.57 -0.25
CA LEU A 222 9.18 -17.25 -1.59
C LEU A 222 8.04 -16.90 -2.52
N HIS A 223 6.91 -17.60 -2.46
CA HIS A 223 5.73 -17.27 -3.27
C HIS A 223 5.10 -15.92 -2.88
N LEU A 224 5.06 -15.56 -1.62
CA LEU A 224 4.57 -14.26 -1.14
C LEU A 224 5.47 -13.09 -1.58
N LYS A 225 6.77 -13.34 -1.72
CA LYS A 225 7.79 -12.34 -2.12
C LYS A 225 8.09 -12.34 -3.62
N LYS A 226 7.53 -13.26 -4.42
CA LYS A 226 7.79 -13.36 -5.86
C LYS A 226 7.14 -12.24 -6.66
N GLU A 227 7.84 -11.85 -7.73
CA GLU A 227 7.38 -10.86 -8.72
C GLU A 227 6.38 -11.42 -9.76
N MET A 228 6.36 -12.73 -9.95
CA MET A 228 5.49 -13.38 -10.95
C MET A 228 4.52 -14.34 -10.29
N VAL A 229 3.24 -14.02 -10.38
CA VAL A 229 2.14 -14.81 -9.82
C VAL A 229 1.11 -15.07 -10.91
N ALA A 230 0.61 -16.32 -10.98
CA ALA A 230 -0.61 -16.61 -11.75
C ALA A 230 -1.78 -15.89 -11.07
N SER A 231 -2.37 -14.93 -11.77
CA SER A 231 -3.37 -14.03 -11.20
C SER A 231 -4.77 -14.39 -11.67
N HIS A 232 -5.73 -14.40 -10.73
CA HIS A 232 -7.17 -14.46 -10.99
C HIS A 232 -7.82 -13.07 -10.94
N TYR A 233 -7.11 -12.05 -10.42
CA TYR A 233 -7.58 -10.67 -10.40
C TYR A 233 -7.31 -9.97 -11.73
N ALA A 234 -8.31 -9.22 -12.17
CA ALA A 234 -8.18 -8.31 -13.30
C ALA A 234 -7.76 -6.92 -12.83
N ILE A 235 -7.20 -6.11 -13.70
CA ILE A 235 -6.79 -4.73 -13.42
C ILE A 235 -7.92 -3.92 -12.78
N LYS A 236 -9.16 -4.09 -13.25
CA LYS A 236 -10.36 -3.42 -12.71
C LYS A 236 -10.62 -3.69 -11.22
N ASP A 237 -10.10 -4.79 -10.67
CA ASP A 237 -10.34 -5.17 -9.28
C ASP A 237 -9.50 -4.34 -8.29
N PHE A 238 -8.38 -3.73 -8.75
CA PHE A 238 -7.45 -2.98 -7.89
C PHE A 238 -6.98 -1.63 -8.47
N MET A 239 -7.40 -1.25 -9.69
CA MET A 239 -7.10 0.06 -10.27
C MET A 239 -7.67 1.21 -9.42
N ILE A 240 -7.16 2.43 -9.63
CA ILE A 240 -7.76 3.66 -9.12
C ILE A 240 -9.01 3.94 -9.95
N GLU A 241 -10.13 4.17 -9.27
CA GLU A 241 -11.42 4.40 -9.92
C GLU A 241 -11.56 5.84 -10.43
N LEU A 242 -12.46 6.07 -11.41
CA LEU A 242 -12.65 7.39 -12.06
C LEU A 242 -12.85 8.56 -11.09
N PRO A 243 -13.64 8.44 -9.99
CA PRO A 243 -13.83 9.55 -9.06
C PRO A 243 -12.56 9.99 -8.32
N GLU A 244 -11.55 9.11 -8.27
CA GLU A 244 -10.28 9.37 -7.60
C GLU A 244 -9.20 9.93 -8.55
N LEU A 245 -9.52 10.08 -9.84
CA LEU A 245 -8.55 10.44 -10.89
C LEU A 245 -8.66 11.90 -11.36
N PRO A 246 -7.53 12.52 -11.71
CA PRO A 246 -7.49 13.81 -12.35
C PRO A 246 -7.95 13.69 -13.82
N ILE A 247 -9.24 13.86 -14.06
CA ILE A 247 -9.84 13.77 -15.41
C ILE A 247 -10.33 15.15 -15.85
N LEU A 248 -10.04 15.51 -17.09
CA LEU A 248 -10.48 16.75 -17.71
C LEU A 248 -11.11 16.45 -19.09
N ASP A 249 -12.35 16.89 -19.29
CA ASP A 249 -12.97 16.84 -20.62
C ASP A 249 -12.26 17.80 -21.57
N ILE A 250 -12.00 17.35 -22.80
CA ILE A 250 -11.29 18.12 -23.83
C ILE A 250 -11.95 19.46 -24.11
N LYS A 251 -13.27 19.58 -23.94
CA LYS A 251 -14.04 20.82 -24.12
C LYS A 251 -13.67 21.88 -23.09
N ASN A 252 -13.19 21.47 -21.91
CA ASN A 252 -12.78 22.33 -20.82
C ASN A 252 -11.25 22.46 -20.74
N LEU A 253 -10.52 21.95 -21.74
CA LEU A 253 -9.06 21.92 -21.72
C LEU A 253 -8.48 23.33 -21.94
N THR A 254 -7.92 23.86 -20.89
CA THR A 254 -7.03 25.02 -20.89
C THR A 254 -5.75 24.65 -20.13
N PHE A 255 -4.68 25.43 -20.31
CA PHE A 255 -3.45 25.22 -19.54
C PHE A 255 -3.70 25.38 -18.04
N GLU A 256 -4.47 26.38 -17.66
CA GLU A 256 -4.85 26.64 -16.27
C GLU A 256 -5.65 25.48 -15.67
N ASN A 257 -6.70 25.00 -16.36
CA ASN A 257 -7.51 23.89 -15.87
C ASN A 257 -6.72 22.59 -15.74
N ALA A 258 -5.75 22.36 -16.63
CA ALA A 258 -4.86 21.20 -16.53
C ALA A 258 -4.00 21.29 -15.26
N LEU A 259 -3.40 22.46 -14.97
CA LEU A 259 -2.61 22.69 -13.76
C LEU A 259 -3.44 22.55 -12.49
N LEU A 260 -4.61 23.22 -12.43
CA LEU A 260 -5.50 23.14 -11.27
C LEU A 260 -5.99 21.71 -11.01
N THR A 261 -6.23 20.94 -12.08
CA THR A 261 -6.63 19.54 -11.93
C THR A 261 -5.50 18.69 -11.41
N ILE A 262 -4.27 18.85 -11.90
CA ILE A 262 -3.08 18.15 -11.40
C ILE A 262 -2.86 18.46 -9.92
N ASP A 263 -2.93 19.74 -9.54
CA ASP A 263 -2.73 20.22 -8.18
C ASP A 263 -3.79 19.68 -7.22
N LYS A 264 -5.07 19.80 -7.60
CA LYS A 264 -6.21 19.34 -6.80
C LYS A 264 -6.15 17.85 -6.42
N TYR A 265 -5.65 17.00 -7.32
CA TYR A 265 -5.57 15.56 -7.10
C TYR A 265 -4.20 15.11 -6.61
N GLU A 266 -3.22 16.02 -6.49
CA GLU A 266 -1.84 15.74 -6.07
C GLU A 266 -1.19 14.60 -6.89
N MET A 267 -1.61 14.46 -8.14
CA MET A 267 -1.06 13.48 -9.08
C MET A 267 -0.18 14.16 -10.13
N ALA A 268 0.84 13.47 -10.61
CA ALA A 268 1.81 14.03 -11.57
C ALA A 268 1.27 14.11 -13.02
N PHE A 269 -0.04 13.97 -13.23
CA PHE A 269 -0.68 13.91 -14.55
C PHE A 269 -2.16 14.30 -14.49
N VAL A 270 -2.74 14.58 -15.68
CA VAL A 270 -4.18 14.67 -15.89
C VAL A 270 -4.57 13.88 -17.14
N LEU A 271 -5.67 13.14 -17.06
CA LEU A 271 -6.24 12.33 -18.15
C LEU A 271 -7.22 13.18 -18.96
N ILE A 272 -7.00 13.27 -20.27
CA ILE A 272 -7.87 14.04 -21.17
C ILE A 272 -8.85 13.10 -21.85
N VAL A 273 -10.14 13.39 -21.72
CA VAL A 273 -11.21 12.57 -22.29
C VAL A 273 -12.12 13.37 -23.22
N ASP A 274 -12.71 12.68 -24.19
CA ASP A 274 -13.84 13.17 -24.99
C ASP A 274 -14.98 12.17 -24.91
N ASN A 275 -16.13 12.60 -24.38
CA ASN A 275 -17.29 11.72 -24.16
C ASN A 275 -16.91 10.40 -23.43
N GLY A 276 -15.98 10.49 -22.46
CA GLY A 276 -15.47 9.37 -21.68
C GLY A 276 -14.42 8.51 -22.39
N LYS A 277 -14.12 8.74 -23.67
CA LYS A 277 -13.02 8.08 -24.38
C LYS A 277 -11.70 8.77 -24.03
N LEU A 278 -10.66 8.00 -23.78
CA LEU A 278 -9.33 8.55 -23.51
C LEU A 278 -8.75 9.15 -24.80
N ILE A 279 -8.41 10.43 -24.74
CA ILE A 279 -7.76 11.17 -25.83
C ILE A 279 -6.25 11.21 -25.62
N GLY A 280 -5.82 11.31 -24.38
CA GLY A 280 -4.41 11.34 -24.03
C GLY A 280 -4.18 11.74 -22.58
N ILE A 281 -2.95 12.13 -22.30
CA ILE A 281 -2.50 12.49 -20.96
C ILE A 281 -1.59 13.72 -21.04
N ILE A 282 -1.67 14.58 -20.03
CA ILE A 282 -0.69 15.65 -19.81
C ILE A 282 0.00 15.37 -18.48
N SER A 283 1.32 15.20 -18.50
CA SER A 283 2.13 14.97 -17.31
C SER A 283 2.84 16.25 -16.85
N ASN A 284 3.34 16.24 -15.60
CA ASN A 284 4.23 17.31 -15.12
C ASN A 284 5.45 17.52 -16.02
N ALA A 285 5.93 16.47 -16.70
CA ALA A 285 7.02 16.60 -17.68
C ALA A 285 6.58 17.39 -18.92
N ASP A 286 5.35 17.20 -19.38
CA ASP A 286 4.80 17.93 -20.54
C ASP A 286 4.48 19.38 -20.18
N VAL A 287 3.94 19.63 -18.99
CA VAL A 287 3.76 20.98 -18.42
C VAL A 287 5.12 21.71 -18.39
N ARG A 288 6.16 21.09 -17.82
CA ARG A 288 7.51 21.67 -17.76
C ARG A 288 8.07 21.98 -19.15
N LYS A 289 7.88 21.10 -20.14
CA LYS A 289 8.30 21.36 -21.53
C LYS A 289 7.53 22.54 -22.12
N GLY A 290 6.22 22.65 -21.87
CA GLY A 290 5.40 23.77 -22.28
C GLY A 290 5.87 25.09 -21.70
N LEU A 291 6.16 25.12 -20.40
CA LEU A 291 6.73 26.29 -19.71
C LEU A 291 8.08 26.71 -20.30
N ILE A 292 8.98 25.78 -20.53
CA ILE A 292 10.31 26.07 -21.11
C ILE A 292 10.17 26.68 -22.51
N ARG A 293 9.32 26.11 -23.38
CA ARG A 293 9.11 26.60 -24.75
C ARG A 293 8.51 28.01 -24.79
N ASN A 294 7.68 28.35 -23.81
CA ASN A 294 6.92 29.61 -23.77
C ASN A 294 7.34 30.50 -22.60
N PHE A 295 8.56 30.37 -22.08
CA PHE A 295 9.01 31.04 -20.86
C PHE A 295 8.83 32.57 -20.88
N LYS A 296 9.00 33.22 -22.04
CA LYS A 296 8.83 34.66 -22.19
C LYS A 296 7.36 35.11 -22.28
N ASN A 297 6.43 34.18 -22.52
CA ASN A 297 5.01 34.50 -22.68
C ASN A 297 4.14 33.29 -22.34
N LEU A 298 3.89 33.08 -21.06
CA LEU A 298 3.13 31.93 -20.54
C LEU A 298 1.69 31.87 -21.04
N ASN A 299 1.11 33.01 -21.39
CA ASN A 299 -0.27 33.13 -21.95
C ASN A 299 -0.38 32.49 -23.34
N LYS A 300 0.73 32.15 -24.00
CA LYS A 300 0.75 31.47 -25.31
C LYS A 300 0.80 29.96 -25.21
N ILE A 301 0.81 29.40 -24.01
CA ILE A 301 0.85 27.93 -23.86
C ILE A 301 -0.50 27.37 -24.32
N ASN A 302 -0.43 26.59 -25.39
CA ASN A 302 -1.57 25.85 -25.91
C ASN A 302 -1.63 24.47 -25.24
N ALA A 303 -2.62 24.21 -24.41
CA ALA A 303 -2.77 22.94 -23.69
C ALA A 303 -2.92 21.72 -24.63
N PHE A 304 -3.50 21.91 -25.81
CA PHE A 304 -3.64 20.83 -26.79
C PHE A 304 -2.29 20.30 -27.30
N GLU A 305 -1.25 21.14 -27.35
CA GLU A 305 0.10 20.75 -27.76
C GLU A 305 0.86 19.99 -26.68
N LEU A 306 0.33 19.97 -25.44
CA LEU A 306 0.91 19.25 -24.32
C LEU A 306 0.38 17.81 -24.23
N ILE A 307 -0.70 17.49 -24.94
CA ILE A 307 -1.32 16.17 -24.87
C ILE A 307 -0.38 15.12 -25.48
N ASN A 308 0.04 14.15 -24.68
CA ASN A 308 0.53 12.89 -25.21
C ASN A 308 -0.68 12.05 -25.65
N SER A 309 -0.94 12.04 -26.95
CA SER A 309 -2.10 11.35 -27.57
C SER A 309 -1.89 9.83 -27.75
N LYS A 310 -0.72 9.32 -27.42
CA LYS A 310 -0.38 7.89 -27.51
C LYS A 310 0.19 7.40 -26.17
N PRO A 311 -0.57 7.54 -25.06
CA PRO A 311 -0.12 6.99 -23.80
C PRO A 311 -0.10 5.46 -23.86
N ILE A 312 0.77 4.85 -23.04
CA ILE A 312 0.67 3.41 -22.82
C ILE A 312 -0.59 3.18 -21.98
N VAL A 313 -1.43 2.26 -22.43
CA VAL A 313 -2.69 1.90 -21.76
C VAL A 313 -2.74 0.40 -21.51
N ILE A 314 -3.57 -0.02 -20.54
CA ILE A 314 -3.88 -1.42 -20.29
C ILE A 314 -5.40 -1.62 -20.29
N GLN A 315 -5.86 -2.82 -20.66
CA GLN A 315 -7.27 -3.17 -20.63
C GLN A 315 -7.71 -3.50 -19.19
N GLU A 316 -8.91 -3.09 -18.82
CA GLU A 316 -9.47 -3.32 -17.47
C GLU A 316 -9.58 -4.80 -17.10
N ASN A 317 -9.71 -5.68 -18.10
CA ASN A 317 -9.81 -7.13 -17.90
C ASN A 317 -8.46 -7.85 -18.01
N ASN A 318 -7.35 -7.14 -18.30
CA ASN A 318 -6.04 -7.76 -18.25
C ASN A 318 -5.70 -8.23 -16.83
N THR A 319 -4.87 -9.27 -16.76
CA THR A 319 -4.35 -9.87 -15.53
C THR A 319 -3.09 -9.15 -15.03
N ILE A 320 -2.68 -9.43 -13.79
CA ILE A 320 -1.38 -8.98 -13.25
C ILE A 320 -0.22 -9.48 -14.13
N HIS A 321 -0.30 -10.71 -14.65
CA HIS A 321 0.74 -11.25 -15.52
C HIS A 321 0.92 -10.41 -16.80
N GLU A 322 -0.18 -10.02 -17.44
CA GLU A 322 -0.15 -9.17 -18.65
C GLU A 322 0.35 -7.75 -18.32
N LEU A 323 0.00 -7.21 -17.13
CA LEU A 323 0.55 -5.96 -16.64
C LEU A 323 2.08 -6.03 -16.52
N LEU A 324 2.60 -7.07 -15.87
CA LEU A 324 4.05 -7.27 -15.70
C LEU A 324 4.77 -7.46 -17.05
N GLN A 325 4.16 -8.18 -17.99
CA GLN A 325 4.71 -8.28 -19.34
C GLN A 325 4.76 -6.91 -20.03
N LEU A 326 3.70 -6.11 -19.91
CA LEU A 326 3.66 -4.76 -20.44
C LEU A 326 4.79 -3.91 -19.84
N ILE A 327 4.94 -3.89 -18.52
CA ILE A 327 5.98 -3.13 -17.82
C ILE A 327 7.38 -3.55 -18.29
N LYS A 328 7.66 -4.86 -18.37
CA LYS A 328 8.96 -5.39 -18.84
C LYS A 328 9.29 -5.01 -20.28
N SER A 329 8.28 -4.74 -21.11
CA SER A 329 8.48 -4.30 -22.50
C SER A 329 8.87 -2.83 -22.62
N ILE A 330 8.68 -2.03 -21.57
CA ILE A 330 8.87 -0.58 -21.57
C ILE A 330 10.31 -0.26 -21.15
N LYS A 331 10.99 0.59 -21.94
CA LYS A 331 12.41 0.95 -21.74
C LYS A 331 12.62 2.26 -20.96
N PHE A 332 11.56 2.86 -20.43
CA PHE A 332 11.63 4.12 -19.68
C PHE A 332 10.79 4.04 -18.41
N PRO A 333 11.11 4.83 -17.38
CA PRO A 333 10.35 4.84 -16.12
C PRO A 333 8.88 5.18 -16.37
N LEU A 334 7.99 4.28 -15.98
CA LEU A 334 6.55 4.44 -16.09
C LEU A 334 6.00 4.79 -14.70
N GLN A 335 5.30 5.91 -14.59
CA GLN A 335 4.73 6.36 -13.31
C GLN A 335 3.23 6.08 -13.19
N TYR A 336 2.55 5.93 -14.31
CA TYR A 336 1.10 5.71 -14.40
C TYR A 336 0.73 5.04 -15.72
N ILE A 337 -0.34 4.23 -15.69
CA ILE A 337 -0.96 3.63 -16.88
C ILE A 337 -2.46 3.90 -16.82
N PRO A 338 -3.05 4.62 -17.78
CA PRO A 338 -4.50 4.68 -17.95
C PRO A 338 -5.07 3.29 -18.24
N VAL A 339 -6.21 2.99 -17.62
CA VAL A 339 -6.96 1.75 -17.82
C VAL A 339 -8.17 2.05 -18.68
N VAL A 340 -8.36 1.26 -19.75
CA VAL A 340 -9.45 1.45 -20.70
C VAL A 340 -10.23 0.15 -20.89
N ASN A 341 -11.49 0.24 -21.31
CA ASN A 341 -12.24 -0.92 -21.77
C ASN A 341 -11.99 -1.21 -23.26
N ALA A 342 -12.57 -2.28 -23.80
CA ALA A 342 -12.42 -2.68 -25.20
C ALA A 342 -12.86 -1.61 -26.22
N ALA A 343 -13.74 -0.67 -25.82
CA ALA A 343 -14.17 0.46 -26.64
C ALA A 343 -13.22 1.67 -26.55
N GLY A 344 -12.12 1.59 -25.80
CA GLY A 344 -11.19 2.70 -25.56
C GLY A 344 -11.72 3.76 -24.58
N LYS A 345 -12.81 3.46 -23.86
CA LYS A 345 -13.34 4.33 -22.83
C LYS A 345 -12.49 4.21 -21.57
N LEU A 346 -12.15 5.33 -20.95
CA LEU A 346 -11.40 5.35 -19.69
C LEU A 346 -12.25 4.70 -18.58
N THR A 347 -11.67 3.77 -17.82
CA THR A 347 -12.30 3.09 -16.68
C THR A 347 -11.53 3.26 -15.38
N GLY A 348 -10.24 3.60 -15.46
CA GLY A 348 -9.40 3.79 -14.29
C GLY A 348 -7.98 4.16 -14.63
N ALA A 349 -7.08 4.06 -13.65
CA ALA A 349 -5.63 4.15 -13.85
C ALA A 349 -4.86 3.32 -12.82
N LEU A 350 -3.61 2.98 -13.14
CA LEU A 350 -2.62 2.45 -12.21
C LEU A 350 -1.51 3.48 -12.01
N THR A 351 -0.99 3.57 -10.80
CA THR A 351 0.20 4.37 -10.48
C THR A 351 1.30 3.47 -9.95
N PHE A 352 2.56 3.75 -10.33
CA PHE A 352 3.72 2.90 -10.02
C PHE A 352 4.70 3.55 -9.07
N THR A 353 4.34 4.67 -8.46
CA THR A 353 5.24 5.41 -7.56
C THR A 353 5.75 4.53 -6.41
N GLN A 354 5.00 3.50 -6.07
CA GLN A 354 5.34 2.53 -5.02
C GLN A 354 5.96 1.24 -5.55
N MET A 355 5.62 0.81 -6.78
CA MET A 355 6.22 -0.39 -7.40
C MET A 355 7.72 -0.25 -7.63
N ILE A 356 8.16 0.90 -8.15
CA ILE A 356 9.58 1.15 -8.48
C ILE A 356 10.45 1.27 -7.22
N LYS A 357 9.86 1.69 -6.09
CA LYS A 357 10.57 1.84 -4.82
C LYS A 357 10.70 0.54 -4.01
N ALA A 358 9.92 -0.48 -4.33
CA ALA A 358 9.95 -1.78 -3.64
C ALA A 358 10.94 -2.77 -4.27
N GLU A 359 11.45 -2.50 -5.48
CA GLU A 359 12.31 -3.40 -6.26
C GLU A 359 13.76 -2.90 -6.41
N SER A 360 14.12 -1.80 -5.75
CA SER A 360 15.48 -1.24 -5.81
C SER A 360 16.28 -1.44 -4.52
#